data_e06712f67451c338cf5efbd0268e0c6c
#
_entry.id   e06712f67451c338cf5efbd0268e0c6c
#
_cell.length_a   1.000
_cell.length_b   1.000
_cell.length_c   1.000
_cell.angle_alpha   90.00
_cell.angle_beta   90.00
_cell.angle_gamma   90.00
#
_symmetry.space_group_name_H-M   'P 1'
#
loop_
_entity.id
_entity.type
_entity.pdbx_description
1 polymer ?
#
loop_
_entity_poly.entity_id
_entity_poly.type
_entity_poly.pdbx_seq_one_letter_code
_entity_poly.pdbx_strand_id
1 'polypeptide(L)'
;MVDSKYILPNGNPYDLWEDHTQYKTVLYVSQKNGSLTGDGSEKNPFLTIAQAVPLAKPGTKVIIHEGIYRETVRPIYGGNSETEMVMFCAAEGEQVEITGAEIFNGTFRDSEGWKKQEGSIRNRYDFDQPEAKVYAAKFDRNAFIGTNPFGAINGPVLPWWNGPVPKLFNAKNETNRQIVSLRRGMLFCDGERMEQVLNYYQLGEKDNRFFIEDDGITFHIRFKGDSAPEGHTLEYTAREYGFYPEEKYFAYIHLQNLTFTKGGNGFPPPQAGVISTNCGHHWLVEGCKVLYANGVGMDIGFQCPNRFSTEPRGHHIIRGCEFSYCGIVGLTGMPANSETFYLDNIMPSILVEDCRFIDNCYHNFESLCENAAFKMHRLHDSLIINNYISGVGYASGIWLDSFNENILIEGNVILHVVGTYGGIFLEASNDLQTVRHNIVIDSRINTNENGGNGIYSHTCEDIKTIRNICLECEKYGIVHHWHDLPEWRSPGGSGFCGFNFDTFENIVSHCDYLVMLGREKNEVDGNIYGVHRQPAPLRIVQPRAWLDLKHWQKNYGYDVNGRMADISYELQEDKRLILTIDGKTFDIDLLGNIPAQIDQIFA
;
A
#
# COMPACT_ATOMS: atom_id res chain seq x y z
N MET A 1 -8.41 4.32 -32.38
CA MET A 1 -8.95 5.31 -31.40
C MET A 1 -8.35 4.95 -30.08
N VAL A 2 -7.71 5.89 -29.40
CA VAL A 2 -7.22 5.66 -28.02
C VAL A 2 -8.46 5.39 -27.15
N ASP A 3 -8.40 4.36 -26.31
CA ASP A 3 -9.47 4.09 -25.35
C ASP A 3 -9.58 5.30 -24.42
N SER A 4 -10.79 5.78 -24.20
CA SER A 4 -11.06 6.95 -23.33
C SER A 4 -10.57 6.73 -21.89
N LYS A 5 -10.36 5.50 -21.49
CA LYS A 5 -9.76 5.08 -20.22
C LYS A 5 -8.31 5.59 -20.03
N TYR A 6 -7.56 5.77 -21.12
CA TYR A 6 -6.15 6.17 -21.08
C TYR A 6 -5.96 7.61 -21.57
N ILE A 7 -6.80 8.53 -21.13
CA ILE A 7 -6.67 9.96 -21.38
C ILE A 7 -6.29 10.67 -20.09
N LEU A 8 -5.17 11.37 -20.11
CA LEU A 8 -4.68 12.17 -18.98
C LEU A 8 -5.57 13.41 -18.75
N PRO A 9 -5.52 14.02 -17.55
CA PRO A 9 -6.32 15.21 -17.24
C PRO A 9 -6.11 16.40 -18.19
N ASN A 10 -4.92 16.56 -18.78
CA ASN A 10 -4.63 17.58 -19.77
C ASN A 10 -5.19 17.27 -21.18
N GLY A 11 -5.86 16.14 -21.34
CA GLY A 11 -6.46 15.68 -22.61
C GLY A 11 -5.52 14.91 -23.54
N ASN A 12 -4.26 14.74 -23.17
CA ASN A 12 -3.32 13.94 -23.95
C ASN A 12 -3.56 12.43 -23.70
N PRO A 13 -3.31 11.57 -24.69
CA PRO A 13 -3.28 10.14 -24.45
C PRO A 13 -2.12 9.79 -23.51
N TYR A 14 -2.37 8.84 -22.60
CA TYR A 14 -1.30 8.21 -21.83
C TYR A 14 -0.40 7.39 -22.75
N ASP A 15 0.91 7.43 -22.50
CA ASP A 15 1.92 6.69 -23.27
C ASP A 15 1.93 5.21 -22.81
N LEU A 16 0.91 4.46 -23.26
CA LEU A 16 0.77 3.05 -22.96
C LEU A 16 1.70 2.22 -23.83
N TRP A 17 2.51 1.41 -23.18
CA TRP A 17 3.41 0.47 -23.82
C TRP A 17 3.11 -0.97 -23.37
N GLU A 18 3.61 -1.96 -24.11
CA GLU A 18 3.40 -3.38 -23.85
C GLU A 18 4.69 -4.17 -24.15
N ASP A 19 4.76 -5.40 -23.64
CA ASP A 19 5.85 -6.32 -23.98
C ASP A 19 5.64 -6.90 -25.37
N HIS A 20 6.47 -6.49 -26.32
CA HIS A 20 6.47 -6.97 -27.70
C HIS A 20 7.63 -7.95 -27.98
N THR A 21 8.26 -8.47 -26.94
CA THR A 21 9.43 -9.34 -27.06
C THR A 21 9.08 -10.68 -27.71
N GLN A 22 9.79 -10.98 -28.79
CA GLN A 22 9.82 -12.33 -29.32
C GLN A 22 10.92 -13.13 -28.62
N TYR A 23 10.55 -13.83 -27.56
CA TYR A 23 11.50 -14.55 -26.71
C TYR A 23 12.21 -15.67 -27.48
N LYS A 24 13.50 -15.47 -27.75
CA LYS A 24 14.36 -16.44 -28.48
C LYS A 24 14.89 -17.53 -27.55
N THR A 25 15.04 -17.20 -26.28
CA THR A 25 15.51 -18.14 -25.26
C THR A 25 14.37 -18.36 -24.25
N VAL A 26 14.02 -19.62 -24.02
CA VAL A 26 13.05 -20.01 -23.00
C VAL A 26 13.74 -20.96 -22.04
N LEU A 27 13.71 -20.63 -20.76
CA LEU A 27 14.26 -21.43 -19.68
C LEU A 27 13.12 -21.97 -18.82
N TYR A 28 13.25 -23.18 -18.35
CA TYR A 28 12.26 -23.86 -17.53
C TYR A 28 12.80 -24.15 -16.14
N VAL A 29 11.98 -23.89 -15.13
CA VAL A 29 12.26 -24.18 -13.72
C VAL A 29 11.15 -25.07 -13.17
N SER A 30 11.48 -26.15 -12.49
CA SER A 30 10.49 -27.05 -11.90
C SER A 30 11.05 -27.74 -10.66
N GLN A 31 10.37 -27.60 -9.52
CA GLN A 31 10.75 -28.35 -8.32
C GLN A 31 10.48 -29.85 -8.45
N LYS A 32 9.48 -30.23 -9.22
CA LYS A 32 9.07 -31.63 -9.41
C LYS A 32 9.96 -32.38 -10.39
N ASN A 33 10.32 -31.77 -11.51
CA ASN A 33 11.01 -32.41 -12.63
C ASN A 33 12.42 -31.86 -12.87
N GLY A 34 12.80 -30.78 -12.14
CA GLY A 34 14.09 -30.14 -12.29
C GLY A 34 15.22 -30.79 -11.51
N SER A 35 16.43 -30.42 -11.84
CA SER A 35 17.61 -30.87 -11.11
C SER A 35 18.66 -29.76 -10.96
N LEU A 36 19.58 -29.93 -10.00
CA LEU A 36 20.73 -29.02 -9.84
C LEU A 36 21.71 -29.08 -11.02
N THR A 37 21.63 -30.12 -11.84
CA THR A 37 22.42 -30.30 -13.07
C THR A 37 21.59 -30.11 -14.33
N GLY A 38 20.37 -29.60 -14.22
CA GLY A 38 19.51 -29.21 -15.33
C GLY A 38 20.19 -28.19 -16.24
N ASP A 39 19.80 -28.17 -17.50
CA ASP A 39 20.29 -27.20 -18.48
C ASP A 39 19.26 -26.09 -18.80
N GLY A 40 18.11 -26.14 -18.13
CA GLY A 40 17.02 -25.20 -18.30
C GLY A 40 16.15 -25.45 -19.52
N SER A 41 16.36 -26.53 -20.27
CA SER A 41 15.43 -26.94 -21.32
C SER A 41 14.13 -27.52 -20.71
N GLU A 42 13.07 -27.56 -21.50
CA GLU A 42 11.79 -28.14 -21.08
C GLU A 42 11.92 -29.61 -20.61
N LYS A 43 12.83 -30.37 -21.22
CA LYS A 43 13.07 -31.79 -20.89
C LYS A 43 14.00 -31.98 -19.70
N ASN A 44 14.81 -30.97 -19.36
CA ASN A 44 15.79 -31.02 -18.28
C ASN A 44 15.80 -29.66 -17.52
N PRO A 45 14.67 -29.29 -16.87
CA PRO A 45 14.52 -27.99 -16.24
C PRO A 45 15.47 -27.81 -15.05
N PHE A 46 15.67 -26.56 -14.67
CA PHE A 46 16.34 -26.21 -13.43
C PHE A 46 15.47 -26.55 -12.22
N LEU A 47 16.10 -26.85 -11.09
CA LEU A 47 15.42 -27.11 -9.83
C LEU A 47 15.00 -25.80 -9.12
N THR A 48 15.80 -24.74 -9.26
CA THR A 48 15.61 -23.45 -8.60
C THR A 48 15.60 -22.31 -9.61
N ILE A 49 14.92 -21.20 -9.25
CA ILE A 49 14.91 -20.01 -10.10
C ILE A 49 16.31 -19.37 -10.16
N ALA A 50 17.08 -19.47 -9.07
CA ALA A 50 18.45 -18.97 -9.01
C ALA A 50 19.36 -19.58 -10.08
N GLN A 51 19.12 -20.81 -10.54
CA GLN A 51 19.88 -21.42 -11.63
C GLN A 51 19.60 -20.77 -12.99
N ALA A 52 18.37 -20.27 -13.21
CA ALA A 52 17.99 -19.59 -14.44
C ALA A 52 18.53 -18.15 -14.52
N VAL A 53 18.68 -17.47 -13.38
CA VAL A 53 19.06 -16.05 -13.29
C VAL A 53 20.31 -15.69 -14.11
N PRO A 54 21.44 -16.43 -14.07
CA PRO A 54 22.64 -16.09 -14.85
C PRO A 54 22.44 -16.18 -16.38
N LEU A 55 21.40 -16.87 -16.81
CA LEU A 55 21.07 -17.08 -18.22
C LEU A 55 19.92 -16.21 -18.70
N ALA A 56 19.21 -15.53 -17.80
CA ALA A 56 18.07 -14.67 -18.07
C ALA A 56 18.53 -13.30 -18.61
N LYS A 57 19.08 -13.30 -19.83
CA LYS A 57 19.56 -12.12 -20.56
C LYS A 57 18.42 -11.46 -21.34
N PRO A 58 18.61 -10.24 -21.91
CA PRO A 58 17.60 -9.62 -22.78
C PRO A 58 17.05 -10.57 -23.84
N GLY A 59 15.71 -10.59 -23.98
CA GLY A 59 15.00 -11.53 -24.86
C GLY A 59 14.83 -12.95 -24.32
N THR A 60 15.01 -13.15 -23.01
CA THR A 60 14.81 -14.45 -22.34
C THR A 60 13.50 -14.48 -21.55
N LYS A 61 12.77 -15.60 -21.68
CA LYS A 61 11.60 -15.94 -20.86
C LYS A 61 11.95 -17.09 -19.92
N VAL A 62 11.73 -16.91 -18.62
CA VAL A 62 11.86 -17.94 -17.58
C VAL A 62 10.46 -18.41 -17.19
N ILE A 63 10.11 -19.63 -17.56
CA ILE A 63 8.84 -20.28 -17.21
C ILE A 63 9.06 -21.12 -15.94
N ILE A 64 8.31 -20.79 -14.91
CA ILE A 64 8.42 -21.41 -13.59
C ILE A 64 7.17 -22.28 -13.37
N HIS A 65 7.39 -23.56 -13.16
CA HIS A 65 6.33 -24.53 -12.87
C HIS A 65 5.89 -24.50 -11.42
N GLU A 66 4.70 -25.01 -11.15
CA GLU A 66 4.07 -25.10 -9.83
C GLU A 66 5.06 -25.52 -8.73
N GLY A 67 5.03 -24.80 -7.63
CA GLY A 67 5.86 -25.08 -6.46
C GLY A 67 6.01 -23.92 -5.51
N ILE A 68 6.63 -24.21 -4.34
CA ILE A 68 6.96 -23.22 -3.31
C ILE A 68 8.47 -23.03 -3.30
N TYR A 69 8.94 -21.98 -3.93
CA TYR A 69 10.35 -21.65 -4.07
C TYR A 69 10.83 -20.79 -2.90
N ARG A 70 11.66 -21.39 -2.03
CA ARG A 70 12.20 -20.72 -0.82
C ARG A 70 13.51 -20.02 -1.14
N GLU A 71 13.40 -18.96 -1.93
CA GLU A 71 14.57 -18.23 -2.43
C GLU A 71 14.24 -16.74 -2.65
N THR A 72 15.25 -15.91 -2.79
CA THR A 72 15.16 -14.55 -3.32
C THR A 72 15.66 -14.56 -4.75
N VAL A 73 14.82 -14.18 -5.69
CA VAL A 73 15.23 -14.04 -7.10
C VAL A 73 16.01 -12.76 -7.25
N ARG A 74 17.28 -12.85 -7.68
CA ARG A 74 18.18 -11.71 -7.85
C ARG A 74 18.65 -11.58 -9.28
N PRO A 75 17.87 -10.96 -10.18
CA PRO A 75 18.30 -10.73 -11.56
C PRO A 75 19.63 -9.99 -11.63
N ILE A 76 20.48 -10.42 -12.55
CA ILE A 76 21.75 -9.77 -12.88
C ILE A 76 21.71 -9.12 -14.27
N TYR A 77 20.57 -9.18 -14.93
CA TYR A 77 20.28 -8.52 -16.19
C TYR A 77 18.86 -7.96 -16.17
N GLY A 78 18.67 -6.81 -16.81
CA GLY A 78 17.39 -6.32 -17.30
C GLY A 78 17.27 -6.54 -18.81
N GLY A 79 16.16 -6.14 -19.40
CA GLY A 79 15.98 -6.03 -20.85
C GLY A 79 16.60 -4.75 -21.41
N ASN A 80 16.56 -4.60 -22.74
CA ASN A 80 17.08 -3.43 -23.45
C ASN A 80 15.96 -2.50 -23.97
N SER A 81 14.78 -3.07 -24.21
CA SER A 81 13.62 -2.37 -24.77
C SER A 81 12.35 -3.20 -24.60
N GLU A 82 11.21 -2.66 -24.98
CA GLU A 82 9.91 -3.35 -25.07
C GLU A 82 9.91 -4.56 -26.02
N THR A 83 10.90 -4.67 -26.90
CA THR A 83 11.08 -5.81 -27.82
C THR A 83 12.20 -6.77 -27.41
N GLU A 84 12.89 -6.46 -26.30
CA GLU A 84 13.97 -7.29 -25.73
C GLU A 84 13.90 -7.30 -24.19
N MET A 85 12.74 -7.62 -23.63
CA MET A 85 12.53 -7.74 -22.19
C MET A 85 13.13 -9.03 -21.60
N VAL A 86 13.26 -9.06 -20.28
CA VAL A 86 13.50 -10.28 -19.50
C VAL A 86 12.22 -10.62 -18.76
N MET A 87 11.67 -11.80 -18.99
CA MET A 87 10.41 -12.22 -18.39
C MET A 87 10.61 -13.36 -17.38
N PHE A 88 9.98 -13.24 -16.23
CA PHE A 88 9.77 -14.33 -15.27
C PHE A 88 8.27 -14.55 -15.10
N CYS A 89 7.78 -15.73 -15.39
CA CYS A 89 6.36 -16.01 -15.31
C CYS A 89 6.06 -17.40 -14.75
N ALA A 90 4.90 -17.56 -14.14
CA ALA A 90 4.35 -18.90 -13.88
C ALA A 90 4.00 -19.59 -15.21
N ALA A 91 4.12 -20.92 -15.25
CA ALA A 91 3.54 -21.70 -16.33
C ALA A 91 2.02 -21.52 -16.36
N GLU A 92 1.43 -21.58 -17.53
CA GLU A 92 0.00 -21.31 -17.74
C GLU A 92 -0.89 -22.18 -16.86
N GLY A 93 -1.73 -21.54 -16.04
CA GLY A 93 -2.66 -22.19 -15.12
C GLY A 93 -2.02 -22.78 -13.87
N GLU A 94 -0.71 -22.64 -13.68
CA GLU A 94 0.02 -23.16 -12.53
C GLU A 94 0.23 -22.11 -11.44
N GLN A 95 0.30 -22.55 -10.18
CA GLN A 95 0.52 -21.67 -9.03
C GLN A 95 1.98 -21.72 -8.59
N VAL A 96 2.64 -20.58 -8.63
CA VAL A 96 4.03 -20.41 -8.23
C VAL A 96 4.11 -19.49 -7.04
N GLU A 97 4.63 -20.01 -5.92
CA GLU A 97 4.92 -19.21 -4.72
C GLU A 97 6.42 -19.04 -4.54
N ILE A 98 6.90 -17.80 -4.48
CA ILE A 98 8.27 -17.45 -4.11
C ILE A 98 8.19 -16.87 -2.70
N THR A 99 8.73 -17.58 -1.71
CA THR A 99 8.53 -17.25 -0.31
C THR A 99 9.81 -16.85 0.41
N GLY A 100 9.71 -15.81 1.23
CA GLY A 100 10.74 -15.43 2.18
C GLY A 100 10.87 -16.35 3.39
N ALA A 101 9.95 -17.33 3.55
CA ALA A 101 9.93 -18.19 4.73
C ALA A 101 10.61 -19.54 4.53
N GLU A 102 11.10 -20.09 5.65
CA GLU A 102 11.57 -21.48 5.78
C GLU A 102 10.64 -22.28 6.69
N ILE A 103 10.63 -23.61 6.51
CA ILE A 103 9.93 -24.54 7.42
C ILE A 103 10.81 -24.77 8.66
N PHE A 104 10.21 -24.62 9.83
CA PHE A 104 10.89 -24.94 11.08
C PHE A 104 10.90 -26.47 11.31
N ASN A 105 12.10 -27.03 11.38
CA ASN A 105 12.34 -28.45 11.62
C ASN A 105 13.09 -28.72 12.93
N GLY A 106 13.15 -27.71 13.83
CA GLY A 106 13.82 -27.86 15.12
C GLY A 106 12.96 -28.60 16.15
N THR A 107 13.50 -28.71 17.35
CA THR A 107 12.82 -29.36 18.48
C THR A 107 12.30 -28.30 19.47
N PHE A 108 11.13 -28.56 20.00
CA PHE A 108 10.54 -27.75 21.06
C PHE A 108 10.88 -28.32 22.44
N ARG A 109 10.93 -27.45 23.42
CA ARG A 109 10.97 -27.76 24.86
C ARG A 109 9.97 -26.89 25.58
N ASP A 110 9.52 -27.31 26.75
CA ASP A 110 8.65 -26.48 27.59
C ASP A 110 9.34 -25.17 27.96
N SER A 111 8.56 -24.10 27.96
CA SER A 111 8.99 -22.78 28.34
C SER A 111 8.37 -22.37 29.67
N GLU A 112 9.17 -22.15 30.70
CA GLU A 112 8.71 -21.90 32.08
C GLU A 112 8.79 -20.43 32.50
N GLY A 113 9.59 -19.62 31.84
CA GLY A 113 9.93 -18.25 32.27
C GLY A 113 8.81 -17.23 32.09
N TRP A 114 7.83 -17.48 31.22
CA TRP A 114 6.78 -16.52 30.85
C TRP A 114 5.82 -16.16 32.00
N LYS A 115 5.72 -17.00 33.04
CA LYS A 115 4.90 -16.76 34.23
C LYS A 115 5.51 -15.78 35.23
N LYS A 116 6.80 -15.47 35.09
CA LYS A 116 7.54 -14.63 36.03
C LYS A 116 8.05 -13.37 35.34
N GLN A 117 7.56 -12.24 35.76
CA GLN A 117 8.17 -10.96 35.43
C GLN A 117 9.22 -10.65 36.49
N GLU A 118 10.50 -10.91 36.22
CA GLU A 118 11.58 -10.49 37.11
C GLU A 118 11.67 -8.97 37.12
N GLY A 119 11.60 -8.36 38.31
CA GLY A 119 11.88 -6.95 38.53
C GLY A 119 10.68 -6.02 38.50
N SER A 120 9.45 -6.47 38.36
CA SER A 120 8.29 -5.56 38.47
C SER A 120 7.85 -5.40 39.93
N ILE A 121 7.73 -4.15 40.36
CA ILE A 121 7.25 -3.75 41.70
C ILE A 121 5.76 -4.11 41.92
N ARG A 122 5.08 -4.70 40.95
CA ARG A 122 3.64 -4.95 41.04
C ARG A 122 3.27 -6.31 40.50
N ASN A 123 2.93 -7.21 41.40
CA ASN A 123 2.15 -8.43 41.18
C ASN A 123 0.73 -8.15 40.63
N ARG A 124 0.58 -7.23 39.68
CA ARG A 124 -0.73 -6.90 39.08
C ARG A 124 -1.09 -7.82 37.92
N TYR A 125 -0.18 -8.67 37.51
CA TYR A 125 -0.34 -9.57 36.38
C TYR A 125 0.14 -10.98 36.74
N ASP A 126 -0.22 -11.48 37.92
CA ASP A 126 -0.29 -12.91 38.12
C ASP A 126 -1.42 -13.40 37.21
N PHE A 127 -1.09 -13.66 35.95
CA PHE A 127 -1.99 -14.38 35.07
C PHE A 127 -2.01 -15.83 35.57
N ASP A 128 -2.93 -16.11 36.43
CA ASP A 128 -3.26 -17.47 36.84
C ASP A 128 -3.98 -18.16 35.66
N GLN A 129 -3.19 -18.45 34.59
CA GLN A 129 -3.64 -19.36 33.53
C GLN A 129 -2.80 -20.63 33.61
N PRO A 130 -3.14 -21.52 34.59
CA PRO A 130 -2.38 -22.75 34.83
C PRO A 130 -2.39 -23.71 33.64
N GLU A 131 -3.27 -23.47 32.65
CA GLU A 131 -3.45 -24.32 31.47
C GLU A 131 -2.69 -23.85 30.23
N ALA A 132 -2.15 -22.63 30.23
CA ALA A 132 -1.41 -22.11 29.07
C ALA A 132 -0.12 -22.91 28.83
N LYS A 133 0.02 -23.42 27.61
CA LYS A 133 1.20 -24.18 27.18
C LYS A 133 2.08 -23.35 26.28
N VAL A 134 3.26 -23.03 26.77
CA VAL A 134 4.25 -22.26 26.02
C VAL A 134 5.48 -23.13 25.79
N TYR A 135 5.95 -23.11 24.56
CA TYR A 135 7.11 -23.87 24.13
C TYR A 135 8.24 -22.93 23.73
N ALA A 136 9.48 -23.38 23.82
CA ALA A 136 10.66 -22.67 23.36
C ALA A 136 11.41 -23.49 22.33
N ALA A 137 11.99 -22.81 21.35
CA ALA A 137 12.83 -23.41 20.33
C ALA A 137 13.88 -22.43 19.83
N LYS A 138 14.76 -22.90 18.93
CA LYS A 138 15.79 -22.06 18.31
C LYS A 138 15.77 -22.22 16.80
N PHE A 139 15.86 -21.10 16.08
CA PHE A 139 16.09 -21.12 14.64
C PHE A 139 17.52 -21.61 14.33
N ASP A 140 17.67 -22.23 13.18
CA ASP A 140 19.01 -22.44 12.61
C ASP A 140 19.55 -21.11 12.08
N ARG A 141 20.69 -20.67 12.61
CA ARG A 141 21.35 -19.43 12.16
C ARG A 141 21.71 -19.45 10.67
N ASN A 142 22.00 -20.62 10.14
CA ASN A 142 22.41 -20.77 8.74
C ASN A 142 21.24 -20.65 7.74
N ALA A 143 20.01 -20.67 8.23
CA ALA A 143 18.84 -20.46 7.40
C ALA A 143 18.65 -18.99 6.98
N PHE A 144 19.27 -18.05 7.71
CA PHE A 144 19.19 -16.62 7.42
C PHE A 144 20.23 -16.24 6.37
N ILE A 145 19.77 -15.82 5.20
CA ILE A 145 20.63 -15.34 4.12
C ILE A 145 20.61 -13.81 4.13
N GLY A 146 21.75 -13.21 4.50
CA GLY A 146 21.87 -11.77 4.69
C GLY A 146 21.48 -11.35 6.11
N THR A 147 20.41 -10.59 6.27
CA THR A 147 19.93 -10.11 7.57
C THR A 147 19.06 -11.16 8.25
N ASN A 148 19.27 -11.38 9.55
CA ASN A 148 18.30 -12.12 10.34
C ASN A 148 17.11 -11.21 10.71
N PRO A 149 15.90 -11.44 10.17
CA PRO A 149 14.74 -10.59 10.46
C PRO A 149 14.35 -10.59 11.95
N PHE A 150 14.61 -11.66 12.67
CA PHE A 150 14.33 -11.74 14.11
C PHE A 150 15.39 -11.07 14.98
N GLY A 151 16.57 -10.77 14.43
CA GLY A 151 17.60 -9.96 15.06
C GLY A 151 17.42 -8.45 14.84
N ALA A 152 16.63 -8.05 13.82
CA ALA A 152 16.41 -6.67 13.45
C ALA A 152 15.08 -6.15 13.95
N ILE A 153 15.04 -4.98 14.56
CA ILE A 153 13.81 -4.28 14.92
C ILE A 153 13.24 -3.52 13.72
N ASN A 154 11.94 -3.21 13.78
CA ASN A 154 11.31 -2.41 12.76
C ASN A 154 11.85 -0.98 12.69
N GLY A 155 12.21 -0.40 13.78
CA GLY A 155 12.83 0.90 14.00
C GLY A 155 12.75 1.94 12.89
N PRO A 156 12.20 3.12 13.17
CA PRO A 156 12.18 4.18 12.20
C PRO A 156 13.51 4.94 12.28
N VAL A 157 14.42 4.66 11.45
CA VAL A 157 15.50 5.60 11.22
C VAL A 157 15.20 6.29 9.92
N LEU A 158 14.66 7.51 10.00
CA LEU A 158 14.60 8.40 8.85
C LEU A 158 15.94 9.17 8.82
N PRO A 159 16.92 8.79 8.01
CA PRO A 159 18.27 9.37 8.04
C PRO A 159 18.31 10.85 7.67
N TRP A 160 17.30 11.36 6.99
CA TRP A 160 17.16 12.79 6.64
C TRP A 160 16.46 13.64 7.69
N TRP A 161 15.88 13.04 8.72
CA TRP A 161 15.33 13.79 9.83
C TRP A 161 16.39 13.95 10.90
N ASN A 162 17.07 15.08 10.88
CA ASN A 162 18.06 15.48 11.87
C ASN A 162 17.45 15.76 13.27
N GLY A 163 16.36 15.08 13.61
CA GLY A 163 15.70 15.22 14.88
C GLY A 163 15.72 13.94 15.69
N PRO A 164 15.67 14.04 17.02
CA PRO A 164 15.50 12.85 17.84
C PRO A 164 14.18 12.16 17.47
N VAL A 165 14.24 10.84 17.26
CA VAL A 165 13.12 9.93 17.00
C VAL A 165 11.82 10.28 17.76
N PRO A 166 11.84 10.81 19.00
CA PRO A 166 10.64 11.24 19.72
C PRO A 166 9.83 12.36 19.09
N LYS A 167 10.37 13.11 18.12
CA LYS A 167 9.59 14.17 17.43
C LYS A 167 8.79 13.65 16.23
N LEU A 168 9.21 12.56 15.63
CA LEU A 168 8.51 11.87 14.53
C LEU A 168 7.36 11.02 15.04
N PHE A 169 7.61 10.34 16.14
CA PHE A 169 6.60 9.60 16.83
C PHE A 169 6.03 10.52 17.87
N ASN A 170 4.73 10.75 17.84
CA ASN A 170 4.09 11.31 18.99
C ASN A 170 4.58 10.50 20.21
N ALA A 171 5.54 11.06 20.97
CA ALA A 171 6.15 10.37 22.11
C ALA A 171 5.13 9.97 23.18
N LYS A 172 3.90 10.45 23.04
CA LYS A 172 2.74 10.08 23.83
C LYS A 172 2.06 8.80 23.31
N ASN A 173 2.32 8.39 22.05
CA ASN A 173 1.73 7.19 21.51
C ASN A 173 2.57 5.95 21.85
N GLU A 174 2.16 5.26 22.88
CA GLU A 174 2.79 4.02 23.35
C GLU A 174 2.73 2.91 22.28
N THR A 175 1.63 2.84 21.52
CA THR A 175 1.43 1.84 20.47
C THR A 175 2.51 1.93 19.40
N ASN A 176 2.82 3.14 18.93
CA ASN A 176 3.88 3.34 17.94
C ASN A 176 5.25 2.90 18.47
N ARG A 177 5.57 3.21 19.74
CA ARG A 177 6.84 2.77 20.35
C ARG A 177 6.94 1.25 20.43
N GLN A 178 5.85 0.59 20.75
CA GLN A 178 5.82 -0.87 20.79
C GLN A 178 6.04 -1.48 19.40
N ILE A 179 5.33 -0.99 18.39
CA ILE A 179 5.42 -1.51 17.02
C ILE A 179 6.83 -1.38 16.44
N VAL A 180 7.51 -0.24 16.64
CA VAL A 180 8.87 -0.05 16.14
C VAL A 180 9.90 -0.93 16.83
N SER A 181 9.60 -1.41 18.03
CA SER A 181 10.44 -2.33 18.80
C SER A 181 10.23 -3.79 18.42
N LEU A 182 9.16 -4.13 17.70
CA LEU A 182 8.96 -5.48 17.16
C LEU A 182 10.08 -5.86 16.20
N ARG A 183 10.40 -7.15 16.18
CA ARG A 183 11.34 -7.71 15.19
C ARG A 183 10.62 -7.83 13.84
N ARG A 184 11.38 -7.76 12.75
CA ARG A 184 10.85 -7.88 11.37
C ARG A 184 10.37 -9.29 11.01
N GLY A 185 10.86 -10.30 11.73
CA GLY A 185 10.52 -11.69 11.49
C GLY A 185 9.08 -12.02 11.85
N MET A 186 8.42 -12.76 10.99
CA MET A 186 7.07 -13.27 11.18
C MET A 186 7.08 -14.79 11.35
N LEU A 187 6.20 -15.32 12.18
CA LEU A 187 5.90 -16.75 12.29
C LEU A 187 4.51 -17.03 11.73
N PHE A 188 4.39 -18.18 11.09
CA PHE A 188 3.12 -18.71 10.57
C PHE A 188 2.94 -20.15 11.04
N CYS A 189 1.82 -20.42 11.66
CA CYS A 189 1.42 -21.77 12.06
C CYS A 189 0.26 -22.22 11.16
N ASP A 190 0.46 -23.32 10.41
CA ASP A 190 -0.51 -23.84 9.45
C ASP A 190 -1.02 -22.77 8.45
N GLY A 191 -0.13 -21.87 8.03
CA GLY A 191 -0.43 -20.77 7.12
C GLY A 191 -1.04 -19.53 7.80
N GLU A 192 -1.45 -19.57 9.07
CA GLU A 192 -1.96 -18.42 9.82
C GLU A 192 -0.81 -17.65 10.48
N ARG A 193 -0.77 -16.33 10.28
CA ARG A 193 0.24 -15.46 10.90
C ARG A 193 0.02 -15.36 12.40
N MET A 194 1.07 -15.54 13.18
CA MET A 194 1.06 -15.40 14.63
C MET A 194 1.36 -13.95 15.06
N GLU A 195 0.82 -13.55 16.19
CA GLU A 195 1.07 -12.23 16.78
C GLU A 195 2.43 -12.24 17.53
N GLN A 196 3.33 -11.34 17.14
CA GLN A 196 4.57 -11.11 17.89
C GLN A 196 4.28 -10.22 19.11
N VAL A 197 4.82 -10.60 20.27
CA VAL A 197 4.74 -9.80 21.49
C VAL A 197 6.11 -9.28 21.92
N LEU A 198 6.13 -8.12 22.59
CA LEU A 198 7.36 -7.48 23.07
C LEU A 198 7.82 -8.01 24.43
N ASN A 199 6.91 -8.47 25.23
CA ASN A 199 7.19 -8.94 26.58
C ASN A 199 6.80 -10.41 26.72
N TYR A 200 7.72 -11.17 27.27
CA TYR A 200 7.58 -12.61 27.41
C TYR A 200 6.29 -13.03 28.16
N TYR A 201 5.90 -12.31 29.20
CA TYR A 201 4.66 -12.59 29.95
C TYR A 201 3.37 -12.46 29.14
N GLN A 202 3.40 -11.67 28.04
CA GLN A 202 2.22 -11.50 27.18
C GLN A 202 1.77 -12.79 26.47
N LEU A 203 2.63 -13.81 26.44
CA LEU A 203 2.26 -15.15 26.00
C LEU A 203 1.19 -15.78 26.86
N GLY A 204 1.11 -15.40 28.15
CA GLY A 204 0.07 -15.84 29.06
C GLY A 204 -1.32 -15.24 28.80
N GLU A 205 -1.39 -14.08 28.13
CA GLU A 205 -2.65 -13.34 27.94
C GLU A 205 -3.55 -13.93 26.85
N LYS A 206 -2.95 -14.45 25.78
CA LYS A 206 -3.66 -14.95 24.59
C LYS A 206 -2.81 -15.99 23.87
N ASP A 207 -3.45 -16.96 23.24
CA ASP A 207 -2.82 -17.92 22.34
C ASP A 207 -2.48 -17.33 20.96
N ASN A 208 -1.91 -18.12 20.07
CA ASN A 208 -1.43 -17.75 18.74
C ASN A 208 -0.43 -16.60 18.76
N ARG A 209 0.50 -16.62 19.74
CA ARG A 209 1.52 -15.60 19.99
C ARG A 209 2.92 -16.17 20.06
N PHE A 210 3.90 -15.33 19.78
CA PHE A 210 5.30 -15.65 19.98
C PHE A 210 6.09 -14.46 20.50
N PHE A 211 7.20 -14.77 21.20
CA PHE A 211 8.18 -13.82 21.71
C PHE A 211 9.59 -14.21 21.22
N ILE A 212 10.42 -13.25 20.91
CA ILE A 212 11.81 -13.45 20.47
C ILE A 212 12.74 -12.91 21.55
N GLU A 213 13.72 -13.71 21.97
CA GLU A 213 14.79 -13.26 22.85
C GLU A 213 15.76 -12.31 22.11
N ASP A 214 16.59 -11.60 22.87
CA ASP A 214 17.55 -10.61 22.33
C ASP A 214 18.61 -11.22 21.40
N ASP A 215 18.82 -12.53 21.47
CA ASP A 215 19.75 -13.24 20.57
C ASP A 215 19.21 -13.35 19.12
N GLY A 216 17.94 -13.02 18.90
CA GLY A 216 17.27 -13.09 17.61
C GLY A 216 17.13 -14.51 17.05
N ILE A 217 17.36 -15.53 17.86
CA ILE A 217 17.38 -16.95 17.47
C ILE A 217 16.45 -17.78 18.35
N THR A 218 16.41 -17.49 19.65
CA THR A 218 15.54 -18.18 20.59
C THR A 218 14.17 -17.56 20.57
N PHE A 219 13.16 -18.38 20.34
CA PHE A 219 11.77 -17.93 20.35
C PHE A 219 10.92 -18.76 21.29
N HIS A 220 9.90 -18.15 21.84
CA HIS A 220 8.89 -18.77 22.66
C HIS A 220 7.53 -18.63 21.98
N ILE A 221 6.74 -19.67 21.98
CA ILE A 221 5.50 -19.76 21.21
C ILE A 221 4.39 -20.39 22.02
N ARG A 222 3.20 -19.81 21.93
CA ARG A 222 1.95 -20.40 22.40
C ARG A 222 1.06 -20.63 21.18
N PHE A 223 0.82 -21.90 20.90
CA PHE A 223 -0.03 -22.30 19.78
C PHE A 223 -1.49 -21.99 20.04
N LYS A 224 -2.28 -21.87 18.98
CA LYS A 224 -3.73 -21.66 19.05
C LYS A 224 -4.41 -22.79 19.78
N GLY A 225 -5.31 -22.47 20.72
CA GLY A 225 -5.99 -23.45 21.56
C GLY A 225 -5.07 -24.23 22.49
N ASP A 226 -3.89 -23.72 22.84
CA ASP A 226 -2.89 -24.42 23.68
C ASP A 226 -2.50 -25.81 23.16
N SER A 227 -2.53 -25.99 21.84
CA SER A 227 -2.15 -27.26 21.20
C SER A 227 -0.65 -27.56 21.38
N ALA A 228 -0.30 -28.83 21.26
CA ALA A 228 1.10 -29.26 21.24
C ALA A 228 1.75 -28.96 19.88
N PRO A 229 3.08 -28.83 19.81
CA PRO A 229 3.77 -28.53 18.55
C PRO A 229 3.61 -29.59 17.47
N GLU A 230 3.38 -30.82 17.88
CA GLU A 230 3.28 -31.96 16.98
C GLU A 230 2.06 -31.87 16.06
N GLY A 231 2.29 -32.03 14.78
CA GLY A 231 1.23 -31.98 13.75
C GLY A 231 1.02 -30.60 13.15
N HIS A 232 1.67 -29.56 13.69
CA HIS A 232 1.67 -28.23 13.10
C HIS A 232 2.83 -28.02 12.13
N THR A 233 2.56 -27.30 11.05
CA THR A 233 3.61 -26.78 10.16
C THR A 233 3.93 -25.34 10.60
N LEU A 234 5.12 -25.13 11.13
CA LEU A 234 5.59 -23.79 11.48
C LEU A 234 6.54 -23.28 10.40
N GLU A 235 6.22 -22.12 9.85
CA GLU A 235 7.09 -21.39 8.95
C GLU A 235 7.58 -20.09 9.59
N TYR A 236 8.80 -19.69 9.27
CA TYR A 236 9.39 -18.46 9.79
C TYR A 236 10.07 -17.66 8.67
N THR A 237 9.96 -16.36 8.72
CA THR A 237 10.62 -15.46 7.75
C THR A 237 12.14 -15.60 7.85
N ALA A 238 12.77 -15.94 6.74
CA ALA A 238 14.23 -16.10 6.66
C ALA A 238 14.90 -15.12 5.68
N ARG A 239 14.10 -14.46 4.83
CA ARG A 239 14.56 -13.52 3.79
C ARG A 239 13.76 -12.23 3.83
N GLU A 240 14.40 -11.13 3.44
CA GLU A 240 13.73 -9.83 3.37
C GLU A 240 12.92 -9.68 2.07
N TYR A 241 13.40 -10.24 0.96
CA TYR A 241 12.89 -10.01 -0.38
C TYR A 241 12.52 -11.30 -1.10
N GLY A 242 11.55 -11.21 -2.02
CA GLY A 242 11.20 -12.26 -2.97
C GLY A 242 11.86 -12.03 -4.34
N PHE A 243 11.81 -10.78 -4.84
CA PHE A 243 12.43 -10.39 -6.12
C PHE A 243 13.15 -9.06 -5.96
N TYR A 244 14.46 -9.10 -6.10
CA TYR A 244 15.31 -7.92 -5.86
C TYR A 244 16.53 -7.98 -6.78
N PRO A 245 16.63 -7.15 -7.83
CA PRO A 245 17.78 -7.11 -8.73
C PRO A 245 19.09 -6.88 -8.00
N GLU A 246 20.16 -7.53 -8.45
CA GLU A 246 21.48 -7.41 -7.83
C GLU A 246 22.04 -5.99 -7.92
N GLU A 247 21.81 -5.33 -9.05
CA GLU A 247 22.21 -3.95 -9.28
C GLU A 247 21.01 -3.03 -9.47
N LYS A 248 21.21 -1.73 -9.29
CA LYS A 248 20.20 -0.70 -9.52
C LYS A 248 19.97 -0.44 -11.01
N TYR A 249 18.80 0.13 -11.30
CA TYR A 249 18.42 0.68 -12.60
C TYR A 249 18.19 -0.35 -13.71
N PHE A 250 18.02 -1.64 -13.39
CA PHE A 250 17.61 -2.61 -14.39
C PHE A 250 16.21 -2.29 -14.92
N ALA A 251 16.09 -2.29 -16.22
CA ALA A 251 14.88 -1.94 -16.93
C ALA A 251 14.30 -3.10 -17.70
N TYR A 252 13.08 -2.94 -18.20
CA TYR A 252 12.40 -3.88 -19.09
C TYR A 252 12.35 -5.30 -18.54
N ILE A 253 11.90 -5.41 -17.28
CA ILE A 253 11.62 -6.69 -16.64
C ILE A 253 10.10 -6.90 -16.62
N HIS A 254 9.67 -8.08 -17.04
CA HIS A 254 8.29 -8.50 -17.02
C HIS A 254 8.08 -9.63 -15.98
N LEU A 255 7.23 -9.36 -14.98
CA LEU A 255 6.80 -10.35 -14.00
C LEU A 255 5.33 -10.70 -14.26
N GLN A 256 5.02 -12.00 -14.40
CA GLN A 256 3.66 -12.40 -14.70
C GLN A 256 3.20 -13.61 -13.86
N ASN A 257 2.04 -13.47 -13.21
CA ASN A 257 1.32 -14.52 -12.49
C ASN A 257 2.13 -15.21 -11.37
N LEU A 258 3.03 -14.49 -10.71
CA LEU A 258 3.85 -14.98 -9.61
C LEU A 258 3.28 -14.51 -8.26
N THR A 259 3.33 -15.37 -7.25
CA THR A 259 2.97 -15.02 -5.88
C THR A 259 4.23 -14.92 -5.02
N PHE A 260 4.42 -13.78 -4.35
CA PHE A 260 5.52 -13.52 -3.44
C PHE A 260 5.00 -13.43 -2.01
N THR A 261 5.62 -14.14 -1.06
CA THR A 261 5.07 -14.22 0.29
C THR A 261 6.10 -14.05 1.39
N LYS A 262 5.65 -13.59 2.55
CA LYS A 262 6.33 -13.69 3.85
C LYS A 262 7.72 -13.06 3.87
N GLY A 263 7.88 -11.89 3.23
CA GLY A 263 9.15 -11.15 3.24
C GLY A 263 9.35 -10.35 4.53
N GLY A 264 10.53 -10.46 5.14
CA GLY A 264 10.91 -9.79 6.39
C GLY A 264 11.60 -8.44 6.19
N ASN A 265 11.21 -7.68 5.17
CA ASN A 265 11.77 -6.37 4.86
C ASN A 265 11.47 -5.34 5.96
N GLY A 266 12.29 -4.31 6.03
CA GLY A 266 12.19 -3.32 7.10
C GLY A 266 11.17 -2.23 6.85
N PHE A 267 10.93 -1.43 7.90
CA PHE A 267 10.27 -0.13 7.78
C PHE A 267 11.20 0.86 7.07
N PRO A 268 10.63 2.01 6.62
CA PRO A 268 11.42 2.99 5.89
C PRO A 268 12.64 3.46 6.68
N PRO A 269 13.59 4.04 6.01
CA PRO A 269 14.14 3.76 4.70
C PRO A 269 15.31 2.79 4.75
N PRO A 270 15.70 2.24 3.60
CA PRO A 270 15.06 2.38 2.30
C PRO A 270 13.76 1.57 2.24
N GLN A 271 12.76 2.09 1.54
CA GLN A 271 11.43 1.47 1.40
C GLN A 271 11.44 0.34 0.36
N ALA A 272 12.38 -0.59 0.47
CA ALA A 272 12.46 -1.68 -0.48
C ALA A 272 11.36 -2.72 -0.23
N GLY A 273 10.60 -3.02 -1.26
CA GLY A 273 9.51 -3.99 -1.25
C GLY A 273 9.97 -5.44 -1.28
N VAL A 274 9.05 -6.34 -0.97
CA VAL A 274 9.26 -7.79 -1.23
C VAL A 274 9.50 -8.03 -2.72
N ILE A 275 8.79 -7.27 -3.57
CA ILE A 275 9.20 -7.02 -4.95
C ILE A 275 9.80 -5.61 -5.00
N SER A 276 11.04 -5.48 -5.41
CA SER A 276 11.70 -4.20 -5.60
C SER A 276 12.20 -4.05 -7.02
N THR A 277 11.93 -2.89 -7.63
CA THR A 277 12.56 -2.56 -8.92
C THR A 277 14.01 -2.14 -8.75
N ASN A 278 14.47 -1.95 -7.52
CA ASN A 278 15.79 -1.41 -7.18
C ASN A 278 16.13 -0.15 -8.01
N CYS A 279 15.17 0.78 -8.08
CA CYS A 279 15.23 2.00 -8.89
C CYS A 279 15.28 1.75 -10.42
N GLY A 280 14.82 0.61 -10.90
CA GLY A 280 14.67 0.33 -12.32
C GLY A 280 13.54 1.14 -12.97
N HIS A 281 13.34 0.96 -14.28
CA HIS A 281 12.30 1.62 -15.05
C HIS A 281 11.68 0.67 -16.09
N HIS A 282 10.51 1.01 -16.64
CA HIS A 282 9.84 0.17 -17.65
C HIS A 282 9.67 -1.28 -17.20
N TRP A 283 9.11 -1.48 -16.01
CA TRP A 283 8.71 -2.80 -15.57
C TRP A 283 7.24 -3.01 -15.87
N LEU A 284 6.92 -4.21 -16.36
CA LEU A 284 5.56 -4.70 -16.53
C LEU A 284 5.32 -5.78 -15.48
N VAL A 285 4.36 -5.55 -14.59
CA VAL A 285 4.01 -6.49 -13.51
C VAL A 285 2.53 -6.80 -13.61
N GLU A 286 2.22 -8.04 -13.99
CA GLU A 286 0.85 -8.46 -14.31
C GLU A 286 0.41 -9.68 -13.52
N GLY A 287 -0.77 -9.63 -12.93
CA GLY A 287 -1.38 -10.78 -12.25
C GLY A 287 -0.56 -11.30 -11.07
N CYS A 288 0.42 -10.55 -10.60
CA CYS A 288 1.27 -10.96 -9.48
C CYS A 288 0.59 -10.69 -8.13
N LYS A 289 1.00 -11.44 -7.11
CA LYS A 289 0.52 -11.23 -5.74
C LYS A 289 1.68 -11.02 -4.79
N VAL A 290 1.51 -10.11 -3.84
CA VAL A 290 2.40 -9.97 -2.68
C VAL A 290 1.56 -10.13 -1.41
N LEU A 291 1.87 -11.15 -0.62
CA LEU A 291 1.12 -11.49 0.58
C LEU A 291 2.06 -11.55 1.79
N TYR A 292 1.72 -10.84 2.86
CA TYR A 292 2.49 -10.82 4.11
C TYR A 292 3.92 -10.27 3.96
N ALA A 293 4.03 -9.02 3.56
CA ALA A 293 5.26 -8.28 3.75
C ALA A 293 5.31 -7.71 5.18
N ASN A 294 6.46 -7.76 5.87
CA ASN A 294 6.57 -7.08 7.16
C ASN A 294 6.46 -5.56 7.01
N GLY A 295 7.02 -4.98 5.97
CA GLY A 295 6.96 -3.55 5.67
C GLY A 295 6.21 -3.28 4.37
N VAL A 296 6.94 -3.25 3.28
CA VAL A 296 6.52 -2.82 1.94
C VAL A 296 6.25 -4.02 1.06
N GLY A 297 5.08 -4.06 0.39
CA GLY A 297 4.77 -5.10 -0.57
C GLY A 297 5.63 -4.99 -1.83
N MET A 298 5.47 -3.89 -2.57
CA MET A 298 6.28 -3.60 -3.75
C MET A 298 6.74 -2.15 -3.76
N ASP A 299 7.97 -1.91 -4.24
CA ASP A 299 8.44 -0.58 -4.61
C ASP A 299 8.76 -0.47 -6.09
N ILE A 300 8.45 0.69 -6.67
CA ILE A 300 8.82 1.07 -8.03
C ILE A 300 9.87 2.19 -8.05
N GLY A 301 10.66 2.25 -7.03
CA GLY A 301 11.68 3.23 -6.70
C GLY A 301 11.57 3.58 -5.23
N PHE A 302 12.70 3.76 -4.57
CA PHE A 302 12.75 4.07 -3.14
C PHE A 302 13.76 5.17 -2.85
N GLN A 303 13.59 5.80 -1.70
CA GLN A 303 14.50 6.84 -1.25
C GLN A 303 15.94 6.30 -1.15
N CYS A 304 16.82 6.89 -1.93
CA CYS A 304 18.25 6.69 -1.84
C CYS A 304 18.88 7.99 -1.31
N PRO A 305 18.98 8.18 0.01
CA PRO A 305 19.72 9.32 0.52
C PRO A 305 21.18 9.22 0.02
N ASN A 306 21.71 10.28 -0.56
CA ASN A 306 23.10 10.42 -1.02
C ASN A 306 23.43 10.02 -2.46
N ARG A 307 22.47 9.88 -3.38
CA ARG A 307 22.83 9.71 -4.80
C ARG A 307 21.93 10.50 -5.74
N PHE A 308 22.50 11.48 -6.42
CA PHE A 308 21.93 11.99 -7.65
C PHE A 308 21.99 10.91 -8.72
N SER A 309 20.90 10.66 -9.40
CA SER A 309 20.86 9.77 -10.54
C SER A 309 20.23 10.47 -11.73
N THR A 310 20.92 10.43 -12.86
CA THR A 310 20.40 10.84 -14.17
C THR A 310 19.79 9.67 -14.93
N GLU A 311 19.77 8.48 -14.31
CA GLU A 311 19.21 7.29 -14.92
C GLU A 311 17.71 7.45 -15.17
N PRO A 312 17.16 6.87 -16.22
CA PRO A 312 15.74 6.85 -16.50
C PRO A 312 14.93 6.27 -15.31
N ARG A 313 13.70 6.71 -15.17
CA ARG A 313 12.79 6.32 -14.07
C ARG A 313 11.38 6.18 -14.58
N GLY A 314 10.52 5.58 -13.77
CA GLY A 314 9.11 5.48 -14.07
C GLY A 314 8.78 4.53 -15.21
N HIS A 315 7.75 4.87 -15.97
CA HIS A 315 7.22 4.06 -17.06
C HIS A 315 6.88 2.64 -16.61
N HIS A 316 6.34 2.50 -15.38
CA HIS A 316 5.92 1.19 -14.86
C HIS A 316 4.44 0.94 -15.13
N ILE A 317 4.12 -0.30 -15.50
CA ILE A 317 2.75 -0.79 -15.60
C ILE A 317 2.57 -1.88 -14.55
N ILE A 318 1.67 -1.65 -13.60
CA ILE A 318 1.26 -2.62 -12.57
C ILE A 318 -0.22 -2.89 -12.77
N ARG A 319 -0.56 -4.10 -13.22
CA ARG A 319 -1.89 -4.43 -13.69
C ARG A 319 -2.39 -5.76 -13.13
N GLY A 320 -3.64 -5.77 -12.62
CA GLY A 320 -4.27 -6.99 -12.11
C GLY A 320 -3.56 -7.66 -10.94
N CYS A 321 -2.78 -6.89 -10.17
CA CYS A 321 -1.97 -7.40 -9.07
C CYS A 321 -2.73 -7.37 -7.73
N GLU A 322 -2.29 -8.17 -6.77
CA GLU A 322 -2.81 -8.16 -5.41
C GLU A 322 -1.69 -7.87 -4.40
N PHE A 323 -1.92 -6.88 -3.53
CA PHE A 323 -1.05 -6.52 -2.41
C PHE A 323 -1.87 -6.65 -1.13
N SER A 324 -1.62 -7.70 -0.35
CA SER A 324 -2.43 -8.01 0.82
C SER A 324 -1.56 -8.27 2.05
N TYR A 325 -2.03 -7.81 3.21
CA TYR A 325 -1.34 -8.00 4.48
C TYR A 325 0.09 -7.46 4.47
N CYS A 326 0.33 -6.31 3.84
CA CYS A 326 1.60 -5.60 3.94
C CYS A 326 1.59 -4.69 5.17
N GLY A 327 2.67 -4.73 5.96
CA GLY A 327 2.69 -4.12 7.31
C GLY A 327 2.56 -2.60 7.30
N ILE A 328 3.14 -1.93 6.31
CA ILE A 328 3.20 -0.47 6.21
C ILE A 328 2.56 0.05 4.91
N VAL A 329 2.90 -0.54 3.77
CA VAL A 329 2.39 -0.09 2.47
C VAL A 329 2.33 -1.24 1.48
N GLY A 330 1.26 -1.30 0.69
CA GLY A 330 1.12 -2.32 -0.36
C GLY A 330 2.03 -2.03 -1.53
N LEU A 331 1.90 -0.85 -2.13
CA LEU A 331 2.71 -0.40 -3.26
C LEU A 331 3.20 1.03 -3.02
N THR A 332 4.49 1.26 -3.18
CA THR A 332 5.09 2.60 -3.03
C THR A 332 6.04 2.94 -4.17
N GLY A 333 6.24 4.24 -4.39
CA GLY A 333 7.23 4.73 -5.35
C GLY A 333 7.70 6.13 -5.02
N MET A 334 9.02 6.32 -5.13
CA MET A 334 9.67 7.61 -4.97
C MET A 334 10.85 7.69 -5.93
N PRO A 335 11.07 8.84 -6.59
CA PRO A 335 12.28 9.03 -7.38
C PRO A 335 13.52 8.94 -6.49
N ALA A 336 14.59 8.35 -7.01
CA ALA A 336 15.78 7.93 -6.27
C ALA A 336 16.59 9.05 -5.60
N ASN A 337 16.15 10.31 -5.60
CA ASN A 337 16.93 11.40 -5.05
C ASN A 337 16.10 12.33 -4.16
N SER A 338 16.51 12.44 -2.90
CA SER A 338 15.91 13.31 -1.90
C SER A 338 16.70 14.60 -1.61
N GLU A 339 17.95 14.73 -2.05
CA GLU A 339 18.78 15.88 -1.68
C GLU A 339 18.38 17.18 -2.37
N THR A 340 17.69 17.06 -3.48
CA THR A 340 17.14 18.21 -4.18
C THR A 340 15.64 18.01 -4.35
N PHE A 341 14.86 18.78 -3.62
CA PHE A 341 13.45 18.99 -3.91
C PHE A 341 13.25 19.75 -5.23
N TYR A 342 14.10 19.48 -6.25
CA TYR A 342 14.00 20.15 -7.52
C TYR A 342 12.96 19.46 -8.41
N LEU A 343 12.34 20.28 -9.24
CA LEU A 343 11.25 19.91 -10.15
C LEU A 343 11.61 18.79 -11.14
N ASP A 344 12.91 18.58 -11.40
CA ASP A 344 13.38 17.59 -12.38
C ASP A 344 13.41 16.14 -11.86
N ASN A 345 13.15 15.93 -10.58
CA ASN A 345 13.16 14.61 -9.97
C ASN A 345 11.76 14.01 -9.89
N ILE A 346 11.27 13.55 -11.02
CA ILE A 346 9.91 13.05 -11.21
C ILE A 346 9.85 11.54 -11.41
N MET A 347 8.67 10.95 -11.24
CA MET A 347 8.32 9.56 -11.54
C MET A 347 7.29 9.56 -12.69
N PRO A 348 7.71 9.55 -13.96
CA PRO A 348 6.80 9.70 -15.07
C PRO A 348 6.10 8.42 -15.47
N SER A 349 4.93 8.55 -16.05
CA SER A 349 4.18 7.49 -16.76
C SER A 349 4.01 6.23 -15.94
N ILE A 350 3.34 6.34 -14.80
CA ILE A 350 2.96 5.19 -13.98
C ILE A 350 1.50 4.82 -14.25
N LEU A 351 1.28 3.56 -14.56
CA LEU A 351 -0.06 2.97 -14.64
C LEU A 351 -0.24 1.95 -13.52
N VAL A 352 -1.24 2.16 -12.67
CA VAL A 352 -1.69 1.16 -11.69
C VAL A 352 -3.17 0.92 -11.94
N GLU A 353 -3.50 -0.26 -12.47
CA GLU A 353 -4.87 -0.58 -12.85
C GLU A 353 -5.31 -1.98 -12.42
N ASP A 354 -6.61 -2.09 -12.14
CA ASP A 354 -7.27 -3.36 -11.81
C ASP A 354 -6.58 -4.13 -10.66
N CYS A 355 -5.88 -3.41 -9.77
CA CYS A 355 -5.15 -3.99 -8.63
C CYS A 355 -6.04 -4.07 -7.38
N ARG A 356 -5.68 -4.98 -6.49
CA ARG A 356 -6.34 -5.18 -5.19
C ARG A 356 -5.37 -4.93 -4.05
N PHE A 357 -5.81 -4.15 -3.06
CA PHE A 357 -5.06 -3.84 -1.85
C PHE A 357 -5.91 -4.21 -0.64
N ILE A 358 -5.59 -5.32 0.04
CA ILE A 358 -6.44 -5.89 1.08
C ILE A 358 -5.70 -5.98 2.41
N ASP A 359 -6.32 -5.46 3.48
CA ASP A 359 -5.83 -5.52 4.86
C ASP A 359 -4.36 -5.08 5.02
N ASN A 360 -4.01 -4.01 4.31
CA ASN A 360 -2.67 -3.43 4.40
C ASN A 360 -2.52 -2.52 5.61
N CYS A 361 -1.28 -2.16 5.93
CA CYS A 361 -0.93 -1.35 7.11
C CYS A 361 -1.32 -2.05 8.43
N TYR A 362 -1.22 -3.38 8.49
CA TYR A 362 -1.67 -4.20 9.62
C TYR A 362 -0.91 -3.93 10.92
N HIS A 363 0.23 -3.27 10.88
CA HIS A 363 0.92 -2.83 12.09
C HIS A 363 0.17 -1.72 12.81
N ASN A 364 -0.83 -1.10 12.19
CA ASN A 364 -1.57 0.04 12.75
C ASN A 364 -0.63 1.14 13.26
N PHE A 365 0.40 1.40 12.48
CA PHE A 365 1.44 2.34 12.83
C PHE A 365 1.00 3.76 12.50
N GLU A 366 0.72 4.55 13.52
CA GLU A 366 0.40 5.96 13.35
C GLU A 366 1.65 6.77 13.03
N SER A 367 2.18 6.58 11.86
CA SER A 367 3.24 7.42 11.36
C SER A 367 2.67 8.60 10.60
N LEU A 368 3.36 9.70 10.67
CA LEU A 368 3.12 10.84 9.79
C LEU A 368 3.67 10.61 8.38
N CYS A 369 4.32 9.48 8.14
CA CYS A 369 5.06 9.22 6.92
C CYS A 369 4.84 7.79 6.44
N GLU A 370 4.62 7.62 5.15
CA GLU A 370 4.80 6.38 4.38
C GLU A 370 3.74 5.28 4.53
N ASN A 371 2.67 5.51 5.32
CA ASN A 371 1.61 4.52 5.49
C ASN A 371 0.47 4.76 4.50
N ALA A 372 0.23 3.82 3.63
CA ALA A 372 -0.97 3.78 2.80
C ALA A 372 -1.15 2.38 2.19
N ALA A 373 -2.33 2.04 1.69
CA ALA A 373 -2.40 0.88 0.81
C ALA A 373 -1.57 1.12 -0.45
N PHE A 374 -1.64 2.34 -0.99
CA PHE A 374 -0.89 2.81 -2.16
C PHE A 374 -0.31 4.19 -1.87
N LYS A 375 1.02 4.37 -1.95
CA LYS A 375 1.68 5.67 -1.76
C LYS A 375 2.72 5.95 -2.82
N MET A 376 2.60 7.13 -3.46
CA MET A 376 3.54 7.59 -4.48
C MET A 376 3.96 9.03 -4.25
N HIS A 377 5.14 9.35 -4.72
CA HIS A 377 5.69 10.69 -4.71
C HIS A 377 6.04 11.13 -6.11
N ARG A 378 5.73 12.40 -6.44
CA ARG A 378 6.18 13.09 -7.65
C ARG A 378 5.81 12.37 -8.94
N LEU A 379 4.60 11.81 -8.97
CA LEU A 379 4.07 11.23 -10.20
C LEU A 379 3.80 12.32 -11.23
N HIS A 380 4.16 12.04 -12.47
CA HIS A 380 3.81 12.86 -13.64
C HIS A 380 3.15 12.00 -14.70
N ASP A 381 2.16 12.54 -15.40
CA ASP A 381 1.46 11.87 -16.51
C ASP A 381 1.05 10.43 -16.16
N SER A 382 0.34 10.24 -15.05
CA SER A 382 0.11 8.91 -14.49
C SER A 382 -1.37 8.61 -14.27
N LEU A 383 -1.71 7.32 -14.30
CA LEU A 383 -3.07 6.82 -14.15
C LEU A 383 -3.17 5.83 -12.98
N ILE A 384 -4.12 6.05 -12.08
CA ILE A 384 -4.47 5.16 -10.96
C ILE A 384 -5.95 4.83 -11.12
N ILE A 385 -6.23 3.70 -11.76
CA ILE A 385 -7.58 3.43 -12.27
C ILE A 385 -8.10 2.04 -11.90
N ASN A 386 -9.40 1.97 -11.57
CA ASN A 386 -10.14 0.73 -11.31
C ASN A 386 -9.54 -0.17 -10.20
N ASN A 387 -8.87 0.40 -9.21
CA ASN A 387 -8.30 -0.40 -8.12
C ASN A 387 -9.33 -0.61 -7.00
N TYR A 388 -9.26 -1.76 -6.35
CA TYR A 388 -10.07 -2.10 -5.19
C TYR A 388 -9.21 -2.12 -3.93
N ILE A 389 -9.52 -1.25 -2.96
CA ILE A 389 -8.77 -1.08 -1.71
C ILE A 389 -9.72 -1.32 -0.54
N SER A 390 -9.36 -2.20 0.39
CA SER A 390 -10.20 -2.47 1.55
C SER A 390 -9.38 -2.88 2.78
N GLY A 391 -9.78 -2.43 3.95
CA GLY A 391 -9.15 -2.83 5.21
C GLY A 391 -7.78 -2.16 5.41
N VAL A 392 -7.71 -0.83 5.44
CA VAL A 392 -6.45 -0.10 5.65
C VAL A 392 -6.33 0.36 7.10
N GLY A 393 -5.28 -0.11 7.79
CA GLY A 393 -5.03 0.23 9.20
C GLY A 393 -4.22 1.50 9.39
N TYR A 394 -4.74 2.50 10.12
CA TYR A 394 -4.10 3.77 10.51
C TYR A 394 -3.38 4.50 9.36
N ALA A 395 -3.95 4.47 8.15
CA ALA A 395 -3.32 5.00 6.95
C ALA A 395 -4.36 5.49 5.94
N SER A 396 -3.91 6.02 4.81
CA SER A 396 -4.79 6.38 3.69
C SER A 396 -4.91 5.21 2.70
N GLY A 397 -6.01 5.16 1.95
CA GLY A 397 -6.16 4.20 0.86
C GLY A 397 -5.18 4.52 -0.26
N ILE A 398 -5.33 5.68 -0.88
CA ILE A 398 -4.40 6.24 -1.88
C ILE A 398 -3.78 7.51 -1.29
N TRP A 399 -2.45 7.63 -1.34
CA TRP A 399 -1.72 8.83 -0.94
C TRP A 399 -0.74 9.25 -2.03
N LEU A 400 -0.98 10.41 -2.61
CA LEU A 400 -0.05 11.07 -3.53
C LEU A 400 0.62 12.23 -2.80
N ASP A 401 1.94 12.12 -2.55
CA ASP A 401 2.72 13.06 -1.76
C ASP A 401 3.67 13.87 -2.66
N SER A 402 3.57 15.16 -2.52
CA SER A 402 4.47 16.20 -3.08
C SER A 402 4.67 16.19 -4.59
N PHE A 403 4.41 17.33 -5.21
CA PHE A 403 4.76 17.64 -6.61
C PHE A 403 4.22 16.65 -7.66
N ASN A 404 3.02 16.13 -7.45
CA ASN A 404 2.33 15.33 -8.47
C ASN A 404 1.72 16.25 -9.53
N GLU A 405 1.77 15.83 -10.79
CA GLU A 405 1.34 16.63 -11.94
C GLU A 405 0.61 15.74 -12.96
N ASN A 406 -0.52 16.21 -13.46
CA ASN A 406 -1.30 15.58 -14.51
C ASN A 406 -1.70 14.12 -14.20
N ILE A 407 -2.33 13.94 -13.04
CA ILE A 407 -2.69 12.62 -12.51
C ILE A 407 -4.20 12.37 -12.63
N LEU A 408 -4.58 11.22 -13.15
CA LEU A 408 -5.95 10.73 -13.10
C LEU A 408 -6.11 9.63 -12.05
N ILE A 409 -7.05 9.84 -11.11
CA ILE A 409 -7.50 8.84 -10.13
C ILE A 409 -8.97 8.55 -10.44
N GLU A 410 -9.28 7.41 -11.07
CA GLU A 410 -10.60 7.12 -11.59
C GLU A 410 -11.08 5.69 -11.32
N GLY A 411 -12.33 5.56 -10.96
CA GLY A 411 -12.99 4.25 -10.84
C GLY A 411 -12.48 3.40 -9.67
N ASN A 412 -11.72 3.98 -8.73
CA ASN A 412 -11.23 3.23 -7.60
C ASN A 412 -12.32 3.08 -6.52
N VAL A 413 -12.34 1.92 -5.88
CA VAL A 413 -13.20 1.61 -4.73
C VAL A 413 -12.34 1.51 -3.49
N ILE A 414 -12.64 2.33 -2.48
CA ILE A 414 -11.88 2.40 -1.22
C ILE A 414 -12.85 2.20 -0.06
N LEU A 415 -12.68 1.10 0.68
CA LEU A 415 -13.55 0.69 1.77
C LEU A 415 -12.78 0.49 3.08
N HIS A 416 -13.42 0.81 4.20
CA HIS A 416 -12.91 0.48 5.54
C HIS A 416 -11.49 0.99 5.80
N VAL A 417 -11.33 2.31 5.72
CA VAL A 417 -10.05 2.98 5.96
C VAL A 417 -10.07 3.62 7.34
N VAL A 418 -9.13 3.24 8.21
CA VAL A 418 -8.87 3.98 9.44
C VAL A 418 -7.79 5.02 9.14
N GLY A 419 -8.23 6.14 8.56
CA GLY A 419 -7.35 7.05 7.84
C GLY A 419 -6.60 8.05 8.69
N THR A 420 -5.35 8.29 8.34
CA THR A 420 -4.59 9.43 8.87
C THR A 420 -5.16 10.75 8.34
N TYR A 421 -5.60 10.76 7.06
CA TYR A 421 -6.25 11.91 6.42
C TYR A 421 -7.54 11.51 5.72
N GLY A 422 -7.51 10.58 4.78
CA GLY A 422 -8.70 10.17 4.05
C GLY A 422 -8.53 8.92 3.21
N GLY A 423 -9.61 8.46 2.59
CA GLY A 423 -9.57 7.36 1.63
C GLY A 423 -8.65 7.68 0.46
N ILE A 424 -8.79 8.86 -0.13
CA ILE A 424 -7.86 9.44 -1.12
C ILE A 424 -7.23 10.69 -0.51
N PHE A 425 -5.91 10.72 -0.45
CA PHE A 425 -5.13 11.85 0.08
C PHE A 425 -4.16 12.39 -0.96
N LEU A 426 -4.29 13.67 -1.29
CA LEU A 426 -3.42 14.43 -2.18
C LEU A 426 -2.67 15.47 -1.34
N GLU A 427 -1.34 15.47 -1.40
CA GLU A 427 -0.51 16.36 -0.58
C GLU A 427 0.45 17.19 -1.43
N ALA A 428 0.48 18.50 -1.16
CA ALA A 428 1.51 19.42 -1.61
C ALA A 428 1.82 19.33 -3.13
N SER A 429 0.79 19.37 -3.94
CA SER A 429 0.88 19.28 -5.41
C SER A 429 0.18 20.48 -6.04
N ASN A 430 0.78 21.05 -7.07
CA ASN A 430 0.38 22.33 -7.65
C ASN A 430 0.09 22.24 -9.16
N ASP A 431 -0.30 21.09 -9.65
CA ASP A 431 -0.71 20.94 -11.03
C ASP A 431 -1.87 19.92 -11.15
N LEU A 432 -2.50 19.96 -12.29
CA LEU A 432 -3.75 19.33 -12.64
C LEU A 432 -3.85 17.87 -12.16
N GLN A 433 -4.74 17.65 -11.20
CA GLN A 433 -5.10 16.30 -10.75
C GLN A 433 -6.60 16.13 -10.84
N THR A 434 -7.04 15.05 -11.43
CA THR A 434 -8.47 14.72 -11.55
C THR A 434 -8.79 13.47 -10.74
N VAL A 435 -9.67 13.61 -9.77
CA VAL A 435 -10.24 12.54 -8.94
C VAL A 435 -11.69 12.37 -9.35
N ARG A 436 -12.03 11.34 -10.10
CA ARG A 436 -13.38 11.17 -10.61
C ARG A 436 -13.88 9.74 -10.56
N HIS A 437 -15.20 9.59 -10.43
CA HIS A 437 -15.87 8.28 -10.41
C HIS A 437 -15.31 7.30 -9.36
N ASN A 438 -14.76 7.80 -8.26
CA ASN A 438 -14.31 6.92 -7.18
C ASN A 438 -15.41 6.73 -6.14
N ILE A 439 -15.38 5.59 -5.46
CA ILE A 439 -16.28 5.27 -4.34
C ILE A 439 -15.42 5.15 -3.07
N VAL A 440 -15.72 5.97 -2.06
CA VAL A 440 -15.09 5.90 -0.74
C VAL A 440 -16.17 5.68 0.31
N ILE A 441 -16.10 4.55 1.03
CA ILE A 441 -17.07 4.21 2.07
C ILE A 441 -16.35 3.80 3.34
N ASP A 442 -16.83 4.29 4.49
CA ASP A 442 -16.37 3.93 5.82
C ASP A 442 -14.92 4.36 6.08
N SER A 443 -14.70 5.69 6.01
CA SER A 443 -13.43 6.31 6.41
C SER A 443 -13.53 6.79 7.87
N ARG A 444 -12.68 6.24 8.74
CA ARG A 444 -12.71 6.49 10.20
C ARG A 444 -11.51 7.31 10.66
N ILE A 445 -11.71 8.03 11.75
CA ILE A 445 -10.65 8.75 12.46
C ILE A 445 -9.84 7.72 13.27
N ASN A 446 -8.54 7.86 13.20
CA ASN A 446 -7.63 7.25 14.18
C ASN A 446 -7.36 8.28 15.31
N THR A 447 -6.17 8.29 15.90
CA THR A 447 -5.77 9.31 16.87
C THR A 447 -5.43 10.67 16.23
N ASN A 448 -5.37 10.76 14.90
CA ASN A 448 -5.13 11.99 14.16
C ASN A 448 -6.46 12.71 13.84
N GLU A 449 -6.67 13.87 14.43
CA GLU A 449 -7.88 14.69 14.24
C GLU A 449 -8.14 15.11 12.78
N ASN A 450 -7.18 14.97 11.87
CA ASN A 450 -7.35 15.24 10.45
C ASN A 450 -7.87 14.04 9.65
N GLY A 451 -7.97 12.86 10.25
CA GLY A 451 -8.47 11.64 9.63
C GLY A 451 -9.97 11.62 9.39
N GLY A 452 -10.46 10.49 8.87
CA GLY A 452 -11.88 10.21 8.70
C GLY A 452 -12.55 10.92 7.53
N ASN A 453 -11.79 11.36 6.51
CA ASN A 453 -12.35 11.99 5.33
C ASN A 453 -12.44 11.02 4.14
N GLY A 454 -13.34 11.30 3.21
CA GLY A 454 -13.41 10.56 1.96
C GLY A 454 -12.27 10.95 1.03
N ILE A 455 -12.32 12.12 0.43
CA ILE A 455 -11.27 12.72 -0.38
C ILE A 455 -10.69 13.90 0.36
N TYR A 456 -9.37 13.92 0.55
CA TYR A 456 -8.67 14.98 1.26
C TYR A 456 -7.50 15.50 0.43
N SER A 457 -7.51 16.77 0.07
CA SER A 457 -6.35 17.45 -0.49
C SER A 457 -5.77 18.43 0.53
N HIS A 458 -4.45 18.48 0.60
CA HIS A 458 -3.72 19.26 1.57
C HIS A 458 -2.69 20.13 0.88
N THR A 459 -2.98 21.45 0.85
CA THR A 459 -2.08 22.42 0.22
C THR A 459 -1.76 22.08 -1.24
N CYS A 460 -2.80 21.83 -2.00
CA CYS A 460 -2.76 21.58 -3.44
C CYS A 460 -3.38 22.73 -4.22
N GLU A 461 -3.20 22.73 -5.51
CA GLU A 461 -3.88 23.57 -6.50
C GLU A 461 -4.36 22.71 -7.67
N ASP A 462 -5.28 23.23 -8.47
CA ASP A 462 -5.77 22.61 -9.70
C ASP A 462 -6.28 21.16 -9.52
N ILE A 463 -7.11 20.93 -8.50
CA ILE A 463 -7.74 19.65 -8.21
C ILE A 463 -9.18 19.65 -8.73
N LYS A 464 -9.53 18.62 -9.50
CA LYS A 464 -10.91 18.36 -9.91
C LYS A 464 -11.45 17.13 -9.23
N THR A 465 -12.56 17.29 -8.49
CA THR A 465 -13.30 16.17 -7.88
C THR A 465 -14.66 16.06 -8.55
N ILE A 466 -14.87 15.00 -9.35
CA ILE A 466 -16.03 14.91 -10.24
C ILE A 466 -16.72 13.55 -10.09
N ARG A 467 -18.02 13.52 -9.82
CA ARG A 467 -18.84 12.29 -9.77
C ARG A 467 -18.29 11.22 -8.84
N ASN A 468 -17.66 11.63 -7.71
CA ASN A 468 -17.27 10.66 -6.70
C ASN A 468 -18.43 10.39 -5.74
N ILE A 469 -18.43 9.21 -5.12
CA ILE A 469 -19.37 8.82 -4.07
C ILE A 469 -18.59 8.71 -2.76
N CYS A 470 -18.89 9.56 -1.78
CA CYS A 470 -18.30 9.53 -0.43
C CYS A 470 -19.40 9.26 0.60
N LEU A 471 -19.38 8.08 1.23
CA LEU A 471 -20.37 7.65 2.20
C LEU A 471 -19.71 7.24 3.52
N GLU A 472 -20.38 7.50 4.64
CA GLU A 472 -19.96 7.08 5.98
C GLU A 472 -18.54 7.55 6.34
N CYS A 473 -18.16 8.75 5.89
CA CYS A 473 -16.91 9.37 6.33
C CYS A 473 -17.13 10.01 7.70
N GLU A 474 -16.33 9.64 8.69
CA GLU A 474 -16.53 10.09 10.08
C GLU A 474 -16.42 11.58 10.21
N LYS A 475 -15.66 12.27 9.33
CA LYS A 475 -15.50 13.71 9.34
C LYS A 475 -16.09 14.39 8.11
N TYR A 476 -15.37 14.48 7.02
CA TYR A 476 -15.84 15.13 5.79
C TYR A 476 -15.92 14.14 4.64
N GLY A 477 -16.86 14.35 3.73
CA GLY A 477 -16.86 13.66 2.45
C GLY A 477 -15.72 14.14 1.55
N ILE A 478 -15.62 15.46 1.32
CA ILE A 478 -14.58 16.06 0.48
C ILE A 478 -13.96 17.25 1.23
N VAL A 479 -12.62 17.28 1.24
CA VAL A 479 -11.83 18.34 1.88
C VAL A 479 -10.77 18.87 0.93
N HIS A 480 -10.79 20.17 0.72
CA HIS A 480 -9.70 20.89 0.10
C HIS A 480 -9.11 21.86 1.12
N HIS A 481 -8.15 21.34 1.88
CA HIS A 481 -7.53 22.07 2.99
C HIS A 481 -6.30 22.84 2.52
N TRP A 482 -6.15 24.03 3.04
CA TRP A 482 -4.97 24.86 2.82
C TRP A 482 -4.33 25.27 4.15
N HIS A 483 -3.01 25.25 4.18
CA HIS A 483 -2.19 25.96 5.15
C HIS A 483 -0.82 26.29 4.56
N ASP A 484 -0.10 27.20 5.19
CA ASP A 484 1.25 27.56 4.75
C ASP A 484 2.20 26.36 4.84
N LEU A 485 2.84 26.04 3.73
CA LEU A 485 3.90 25.04 3.68
C LEU A 485 5.27 25.66 4.00
N PRO A 486 6.19 24.88 4.56
CA PRO A 486 7.57 25.30 4.70
C PRO A 486 8.18 25.57 3.32
N GLU A 487 9.12 26.52 3.26
CA GLU A 487 9.76 26.97 2.01
C GLU A 487 10.32 25.84 1.14
N TRP A 488 10.83 24.80 1.76
CA TRP A 488 11.38 23.63 1.04
C TRP A 488 10.31 22.77 0.33
N ARG A 489 9.03 22.91 0.69
CA ARG A 489 7.88 22.33 -0.02
C ARG A 489 7.20 23.34 -0.97
N SER A 490 7.74 24.54 -1.11
CA SER A 490 7.21 25.59 -1.96
C SER A 490 8.35 26.27 -2.71
N PRO A 491 9.02 25.58 -3.67
CA PRO A 491 10.12 26.16 -4.43
C PRO A 491 9.67 27.40 -5.19
N GLY A 492 10.41 28.51 -5.01
CA GLY A 492 10.13 29.78 -5.69
C GLY A 492 9.29 30.78 -4.88
N GLY A 493 8.97 30.49 -3.61
CA GLY A 493 8.35 31.48 -2.71
C GLY A 493 6.88 31.81 -3.00
N SER A 494 6.28 31.22 -4.01
CA SER A 494 4.84 31.21 -4.22
C SER A 494 4.27 30.05 -3.40
N GLY A 495 3.89 30.30 -2.15
CA GLY A 495 3.14 29.30 -1.38
C GLY A 495 1.97 28.78 -2.21
N PHE A 496 1.73 27.49 -2.21
CA PHE A 496 0.54 26.90 -2.83
C PHE A 496 -0.69 27.62 -2.30
N CYS A 497 -1.48 28.17 -3.19
CA CYS A 497 -2.48 29.15 -2.79
C CYS A 497 -3.84 28.54 -2.43
N GLY A 498 -4.04 27.24 -2.65
CA GLY A 498 -5.30 26.54 -2.34
C GLY A 498 -6.47 27.06 -3.17
N PHE A 499 -6.25 27.26 -4.48
CA PHE A 499 -7.25 27.67 -5.46
C PHE A 499 -7.56 26.55 -6.44
N ASN A 500 -8.58 26.77 -7.27
CA ASN A 500 -8.96 25.92 -8.40
C ASN A 500 -9.33 24.50 -7.96
N PHE A 501 -10.17 24.41 -6.93
CA PHE A 501 -10.78 23.16 -6.56
C PHE A 501 -12.15 23.03 -7.20
N ASP A 502 -12.18 22.37 -8.35
CA ASP A 502 -13.43 22.13 -9.06
C ASP A 502 -14.13 20.92 -8.44
N THR A 503 -15.34 21.10 -7.93
CA THR A 503 -16.07 20.06 -7.19
C THR A 503 -17.48 19.90 -7.79
N PHE A 504 -17.61 18.92 -8.72
CA PHE A 504 -18.82 18.78 -9.53
C PHE A 504 -19.49 17.41 -9.37
N GLU A 505 -20.82 17.43 -9.27
CA GLU A 505 -21.65 16.24 -9.38
C GLU A 505 -21.21 15.08 -8.45
N ASN A 506 -20.69 15.38 -7.26
CA ASN A 506 -20.34 14.36 -6.28
C ASN A 506 -21.56 13.99 -5.43
N ILE A 507 -21.60 12.76 -4.93
CA ILE A 507 -22.58 12.28 -3.95
C ILE A 507 -21.88 12.17 -2.61
N VAL A 508 -22.34 12.95 -1.61
CA VAL A 508 -21.76 12.96 -0.27
C VAL A 508 -22.84 12.78 0.77
N SER A 509 -22.75 11.73 1.59
CA SER A 509 -23.76 11.42 2.59
C SER A 509 -23.22 10.65 3.80
N HIS A 510 -23.96 10.68 4.91
CA HIS A 510 -23.61 9.99 6.15
C HIS A 510 -22.27 10.44 6.76
N CYS A 511 -21.90 11.69 6.55
CA CYS A 511 -20.67 12.30 7.08
C CYS A 511 -21.01 13.30 8.21
N ASP A 512 -20.03 13.66 9.05
CA ASP A 512 -20.22 14.79 9.95
C ASP A 512 -20.43 16.07 9.15
N TYR A 513 -19.53 16.34 8.24
CA TYR A 513 -19.56 17.46 7.30
C TYR A 513 -19.54 16.96 5.86
N LEU A 514 -20.06 17.73 4.93
CA LEU A 514 -20.13 17.35 3.52
C LEU A 514 -18.90 17.81 2.76
N VAL A 515 -18.67 19.11 2.64
CA VAL A 515 -17.55 19.69 1.89
C VAL A 515 -16.84 20.77 2.70
N MET A 516 -15.51 20.79 2.62
CA MET A 516 -14.68 21.87 3.14
C MET A 516 -13.76 22.40 2.05
N LEU A 517 -13.78 23.72 1.82
CA LEU A 517 -12.88 24.42 0.90
C LEU A 517 -11.91 25.31 1.69
N GLY A 518 -10.65 25.34 1.29
CA GLY A 518 -9.62 26.14 1.92
C GLY A 518 -9.85 27.64 1.74
N ARG A 519 -10.24 28.04 0.51
CA ARG A 519 -10.50 29.42 0.10
C ARG A 519 -11.76 29.51 -0.76
N GLU A 520 -12.16 30.75 -1.15
CA GLU A 520 -13.41 31.03 -1.86
C GLU A 520 -13.33 31.01 -3.40
N LYS A 521 -12.14 30.84 -3.99
CA LYS A 521 -11.97 30.85 -5.44
C LYS A 521 -11.99 29.45 -6.02
N ASN A 522 -13.14 28.84 -6.10
CA ASN A 522 -13.35 27.50 -6.61
C ASN A 522 -14.61 27.45 -7.45
N GLU A 523 -14.76 26.41 -8.27
CA GLU A 523 -15.99 26.10 -8.99
C GLU A 523 -16.67 24.90 -8.36
N VAL A 524 -17.91 25.06 -7.89
CA VAL A 524 -18.64 24.01 -7.18
C VAL A 524 -20.07 24.00 -7.66
N ASP A 525 -20.50 22.88 -8.28
CA ASP A 525 -21.90 22.78 -8.76
C ASP A 525 -22.36 21.32 -8.94
N GLY A 526 -23.68 21.16 -8.83
CA GLY A 526 -24.38 19.92 -9.14
C GLY A 526 -24.19 18.78 -8.13
N ASN A 527 -23.60 19.05 -6.97
CA ASN A 527 -23.39 18.01 -5.98
C ASN A 527 -24.71 17.57 -5.31
N ILE A 528 -24.82 16.29 -4.98
CA ILE A 528 -25.96 15.69 -4.29
C ILE A 528 -25.54 15.37 -2.86
N TYR A 529 -26.22 16.00 -1.91
CA TYR A 529 -25.92 15.89 -0.50
C TYR A 529 -27.01 15.14 0.26
N GLY A 530 -26.61 14.21 1.12
CA GLY A 530 -27.55 13.44 1.92
C GLY A 530 -27.40 13.71 3.43
N VAL A 531 -27.51 12.66 4.20
CA VAL A 531 -27.45 12.71 5.66
C VAL A 531 -26.12 13.29 6.16
N HIS A 532 -26.19 14.22 7.09
CA HIS A 532 -25.04 14.81 7.76
C HIS A 532 -25.34 15.04 9.25
N ARG A 533 -24.31 15.12 10.08
CA ARG A 533 -24.47 15.20 11.54
C ARG A 533 -24.34 16.62 12.08
N GLN A 534 -23.87 17.59 11.30
CA GLN A 534 -23.66 18.97 11.71
C GLN A 534 -24.72 19.92 11.11
N PRO A 535 -25.19 20.93 11.86
CA PRO A 535 -26.23 21.85 11.36
C PRO A 535 -25.77 22.73 10.19
N ALA A 536 -24.47 22.94 10.02
CA ALA A 536 -23.84 23.70 8.95
C ALA A 536 -22.73 22.85 8.32
N PRO A 537 -23.06 21.93 7.39
CA PRO A 537 -22.15 20.87 6.93
C PRO A 537 -21.17 21.32 5.85
N LEU A 538 -21.33 22.53 5.30
CA LEU A 538 -20.47 23.10 4.26
C LEU A 538 -19.57 24.17 4.87
N ARG A 539 -18.28 24.16 4.54
CA ARG A 539 -17.31 25.01 5.19
C ARG A 539 -16.34 25.68 4.22
N ILE A 540 -16.06 26.96 4.47
CA ILE A 540 -14.91 27.67 3.91
C ILE A 540 -13.98 28.00 5.07
N VAL A 541 -12.69 27.75 4.91
CA VAL A 541 -11.69 28.01 5.94
C VAL A 541 -11.30 29.50 5.96
N GLN A 542 -11.19 30.10 4.77
CA GLN A 542 -10.80 31.52 4.64
C GLN A 542 -11.57 32.22 3.49
N PRO A 543 -12.53 33.14 3.81
CA PRO A 543 -12.94 33.58 5.15
C PRO A 543 -13.64 32.45 5.92
N ARG A 544 -13.53 32.46 7.24
CA ARG A 544 -14.07 31.40 8.09
C ARG A 544 -15.60 31.40 8.10
N ALA A 545 -16.21 30.40 7.46
CA ALA A 545 -17.65 30.28 7.37
C ALA A 545 -18.12 28.82 7.47
N TRP A 546 -19.20 28.59 8.22
CA TRP A 546 -19.97 27.32 8.22
C TRP A 546 -21.37 27.63 7.70
N LEU A 547 -21.82 26.86 6.74
CA LEU A 547 -22.99 27.17 5.93
C LEU A 547 -23.88 25.92 5.78
N ASP A 548 -25.18 26.15 5.70
CA ASP A 548 -26.11 25.23 5.06
C ASP A 548 -26.10 25.45 3.54
N LEU A 549 -26.74 24.56 2.80
CA LEU A 549 -26.76 24.62 1.33
C LEU A 549 -27.38 25.93 0.81
N LYS A 550 -28.43 26.41 1.44
CA LYS A 550 -29.09 27.66 1.03
C LYS A 550 -28.17 28.90 1.11
N HIS A 551 -27.37 28.99 2.19
CA HIS A 551 -26.41 30.10 2.37
C HIS A 551 -25.16 29.88 1.50
N TRP A 552 -24.75 28.66 1.26
CA TRP A 552 -23.70 28.26 0.31
C TRP A 552 -24.02 28.75 -1.11
N GLN A 553 -25.23 28.47 -1.58
CA GLN A 553 -25.74 28.91 -2.87
C GLN A 553 -25.88 30.45 -2.93
N LYS A 554 -26.52 31.04 -1.93
CA LYS A 554 -26.83 32.47 -1.94
C LYS A 554 -25.59 33.36 -1.81
N ASN A 555 -24.65 32.98 -0.95
CA ASN A 555 -23.54 33.88 -0.58
C ASN A 555 -22.32 33.70 -1.47
N TYR A 556 -22.10 32.49 -2.02
CA TYR A 556 -20.93 32.16 -2.80
C TYR A 556 -21.24 31.75 -4.25
N GLY A 557 -22.51 31.47 -4.57
CA GLY A 557 -22.90 30.99 -5.89
C GLY A 557 -22.49 29.53 -6.15
N TYR A 558 -22.10 28.81 -5.10
CA TYR A 558 -21.72 27.40 -5.21
C TYR A 558 -22.95 26.50 -5.20
N ASP A 559 -22.89 25.37 -5.90
CA ASP A 559 -23.95 24.37 -5.98
C ASP A 559 -25.33 24.96 -6.37
N VAL A 560 -25.36 25.88 -7.31
CA VAL A 560 -26.62 26.46 -7.80
C VAL A 560 -27.57 25.37 -8.28
N ASN A 561 -27.02 24.32 -8.91
CA ASN A 561 -27.73 23.13 -9.33
C ASN A 561 -27.60 21.96 -8.33
N GLY A 562 -26.87 22.15 -7.23
CA GLY A 562 -26.74 21.16 -6.17
C GLY A 562 -27.98 21.07 -5.29
N ARG A 563 -28.18 19.93 -4.65
CA ARG A 563 -29.38 19.67 -3.86
C ARG A 563 -29.14 18.74 -2.65
N MET A 564 -30.01 18.87 -1.65
CA MET A 564 -30.20 17.84 -0.64
C MET A 564 -31.08 16.73 -1.20
N ALA A 565 -30.78 15.49 -0.84
CA ALA A 565 -31.51 14.30 -1.27
C ALA A 565 -31.69 13.33 -0.10
N ASP A 566 -32.73 12.51 -0.17
CA ASP A 566 -32.87 11.36 0.72
C ASP A 566 -31.98 10.23 0.19
N ILE A 567 -30.86 9.97 0.87
CA ILE A 567 -29.86 8.99 0.47
C ILE A 567 -29.77 7.89 1.52
N SER A 568 -29.94 6.65 1.08
CA SER A 568 -29.65 5.45 1.85
C SER A 568 -28.76 4.50 1.04
N TYR A 569 -28.02 3.66 1.72
CA TYR A 569 -27.13 2.69 1.08
C TYR A 569 -27.01 1.41 1.90
N GLU A 570 -26.66 0.32 1.21
CA GLU A 570 -26.31 -0.96 1.79
C GLU A 570 -25.09 -1.53 1.06
N LEU A 571 -24.04 -1.84 1.81
CA LEU A 571 -22.85 -2.51 1.29
C LEU A 571 -23.01 -4.01 1.55
N GLN A 572 -23.11 -4.80 0.49
CA GLN A 572 -23.35 -6.24 0.54
C GLN A 572 -22.02 -7.04 0.58
N GLU A 573 -22.06 -8.24 1.13
CA GLU A 573 -20.91 -9.13 1.24
C GLU A 573 -20.33 -9.54 -0.12
N ASP A 574 -21.17 -9.61 -1.15
CA ASP A 574 -20.79 -9.96 -2.52
C ASP A 574 -20.18 -8.79 -3.30
N LYS A 575 -19.76 -7.72 -2.62
CA LYS A 575 -19.16 -6.51 -3.20
C LYS A 575 -20.11 -5.71 -4.07
N ARG A 576 -21.36 -5.63 -3.68
CA ARG A 576 -22.33 -4.73 -4.30
C ARG A 576 -22.67 -3.57 -3.36
N LEU A 577 -22.82 -2.39 -3.93
CA LEU A 577 -23.36 -1.22 -3.24
C LEU A 577 -24.78 -0.95 -3.77
N ILE A 578 -25.75 -1.12 -2.92
CA ILE A 578 -27.12 -0.71 -3.21
C ILE A 578 -27.30 0.73 -2.72
N LEU A 579 -27.38 1.67 -3.64
CA LEU A 579 -27.52 3.10 -3.36
C LEU A 579 -28.92 3.58 -3.76
N THR A 580 -29.66 4.16 -2.82
CA THR A 580 -30.98 4.74 -3.11
C THR A 580 -30.92 6.25 -2.91
N ILE A 581 -31.36 7.01 -3.93
CA ILE A 581 -31.41 8.47 -3.92
C ILE A 581 -32.84 8.91 -4.29
N ASP A 582 -33.54 9.59 -3.38
CA ASP A 582 -34.93 10.03 -3.52
C ASP A 582 -35.88 8.89 -4.02
N GLY A 583 -35.65 7.68 -3.50
CA GLY A 583 -36.44 6.49 -3.85
C GLY A 583 -36.03 5.76 -5.14
N LYS A 584 -35.07 6.29 -5.92
CA LYS A 584 -34.48 5.60 -7.08
C LYS A 584 -33.28 4.78 -6.62
N THR A 585 -33.28 3.49 -6.86
CA THR A 585 -32.23 2.55 -6.44
C THR A 585 -31.26 2.26 -7.60
N PHE A 586 -29.97 2.27 -7.26
CA PHE A 586 -28.86 1.92 -8.13
C PHE A 586 -28.11 0.75 -7.50
N ASP A 587 -27.85 -0.27 -8.29
CA ASP A 587 -27.14 -1.48 -7.88
C ASP A 587 -25.76 -1.48 -8.54
N ILE A 588 -24.72 -1.16 -7.76
CA ILE A 588 -23.36 -0.92 -8.23
C ILE A 588 -22.47 -2.12 -7.89
N ASP A 589 -21.93 -2.76 -8.91
CA ASP A 589 -20.90 -3.79 -8.76
C ASP A 589 -19.55 -3.12 -8.51
N LEU A 590 -19.02 -3.27 -7.29
CA LEU A 590 -17.77 -2.63 -6.86
C LEU A 590 -16.51 -3.23 -7.52
N LEU A 591 -16.63 -4.32 -8.25
CA LEU A 591 -15.55 -4.91 -9.05
C LEU A 591 -15.78 -4.72 -10.56
N GLY A 592 -16.85 -4.03 -10.92
CA GLY A 592 -17.23 -3.77 -12.32
C GLY A 592 -16.70 -2.43 -12.85
N ASN A 593 -17.29 -1.99 -13.96
CA ASN A 593 -16.95 -0.68 -14.55
C ASN A 593 -17.61 0.46 -13.73
N ILE A 594 -16.90 0.95 -12.73
CA ILE A 594 -17.38 1.99 -11.80
C ILE A 594 -17.75 3.29 -12.52
N PRO A 595 -16.93 3.86 -13.43
CA PRO A 595 -17.32 5.07 -14.16
C PRO A 595 -18.67 4.96 -14.86
N ALA A 596 -18.90 3.90 -15.63
CA ALA A 596 -20.14 3.72 -16.36
C ALA A 596 -21.36 3.55 -15.43
N GLN A 597 -21.18 2.94 -14.26
CA GLN A 597 -22.26 2.76 -13.28
C GLN A 597 -22.60 4.08 -12.58
N ILE A 598 -21.60 4.88 -12.24
CA ILE A 598 -21.82 6.20 -11.61
C ILE A 598 -22.46 7.17 -12.62
N ASP A 599 -22.07 7.16 -13.89
CA ASP A 599 -22.67 8.00 -14.92
C ASP A 599 -24.17 7.78 -15.07
N GLN A 600 -24.68 6.57 -14.84
CA GLN A 600 -26.11 6.27 -14.85
C GLN A 600 -26.90 6.96 -13.73
N ILE A 601 -26.23 7.38 -12.66
CA ILE A 601 -26.87 8.11 -11.56
C ILE A 601 -27.18 9.55 -12.00
N PHE A 602 -26.31 10.14 -12.82
CA PHE A 602 -26.41 11.51 -13.30
C PHE A 602 -27.06 11.63 -14.67
N ALA A 603 -27.40 10.52 -15.33
CA ALA A 603 -28.15 10.48 -16.58
C ALA A 603 -29.65 10.62 -16.29
#